data_b7723a2b262998da1d46ed93a2bb194c
#
_entry.id   b7723a2b262998da1d46ed93a2bb194c
#
_cell.length_a   1.000
_cell.length_b   1.000
_cell.length_c   1.000
_cell.angle_alpha   90.00
_cell.angle_beta   90.00
_cell.angle_gamma   90.00
#
_symmetry.space_group_name_H-M   'P 1'
#
loop_
_entity.id
_entity.type
_entity.pdbx_description
1 polymer ?
#
loop_
_entity_poly.entity_id
_entity_poly.type
_entity_poly.pdbx_seq_one_letter_code
_entity_poly.pdbx_strand_id
1 'polypeptide(L)'
;VKDISLKAESRIIVDQRAVIRDNLAHMNEEMSHYTGLILVSGIDSPGITQSLFDTLAPFAITVLDIEQVVIRDRLILTVLIALNPAHAEAIEEDLQACAQKLSIDIATSFQEQGQSTIAAKSGLVHVVALGNPLSPAAIAAIASAIASQDGNIERIQRTASYPITAIEFVVSGANQLSIRQCLAEVTTTHSVDIAVSPGGLMRWAKKLVVMDVDSTLIQQEVIELLAAKAGAQVEVTAITDSAMRGEIDFEQSLIARVALLKGLPSTVIEEVQKEIVLTPGARTLVQTLHTLGHSVALVSGGFTEVIKPIVEDLKIQHYRANSLEIIDGKLTGKVAGPIIDRAAKATALREFAAIEGVTLEQTIAIGDGANDLDMISIAGLGIAFNAKPAVKAAADSSVSAPYLDSVLYLLGITREEVEEAGATRK
;
A
#
# COMPACT_ATOMS: atom_id res chain seq x y z
N VAL A 1 -39.97 25.82 -60.86
CA VAL A 1 -38.56 25.81 -61.32
C VAL A 1 -37.59 26.25 -60.16
N LYS A 2 -38.03 27.12 -59.24
CA LYS A 2 -37.19 27.56 -58.10
C LYS A 2 -37.00 26.50 -56.99
N ASP A 3 -37.92 25.54 -56.84
CA ASP A 3 -37.86 24.53 -55.79
C ASP A 3 -36.94 23.34 -56.10
N ILE A 4 -36.58 23.11 -57.33
CA ILE A 4 -35.68 22.01 -57.74
C ILE A 4 -34.23 22.41 -57.60
N SER A 5 -33.88 23.70 -57.76
CA SER A 5 -32.52 24.23 -57.59
C SER A 5 -32.05 24.19 -56.15
N LEU A 6 -32.91 24.58 -55.22
CA LEU A 6 -32.58 24.57 -53.76
C LEU A 6 -32.37 23.15 -53.16
N LYS A 7 -33.07 22.13 -53.68
CA LYS A 7 -32.88 20.74 -53.29
C LYS A 7 -31.60 20.10 -53.86
N ALA A 8 -31.16 20.57 -55.05
CA ALA A 8 -29.90 20.10 -55.65
C ALA A 8 -28.68 20.71 -54.93
N GLU A 9 -28.70 21.99 -54.59
CA GLU A 9 -27.62 22.64 -53.84
C GLU A 9 -27.50 22.09 -52.41
N SER A 10 -28.62 21.80 -51.72
CA SER A 10 -28.63 21.17 -50.39
C SER A 10 -28.07 19.75 -50.43
N ARG A 11 -28.30 18.97 -51.48
CA ARG A 11 -27.73 17.62 -51.63
C ARG A 11 -26.24 17.65 -51.91
N ILE A 12 -25.73 18.58 -52.69
CA ILE A 12 -24.30 18.72 -52.99
C ILE A 12 -23.53 19.15 -51.74
N ILE A 13 -24.08 20.05 -50.91
CA ILE A 13 -23.45 20.48 -49.64
C ILE A 13 -23.45 19.37 -48.62
N VAL A 14 -24.48 18.51 -48.54
CA VAL A 14 -24.55 17.36 -47.67
C VAL A 14 -23.55 16.30 -48.11
N ASP A 15 -23.42 16.05 -49.41
CA ASP A 15 -22.47 15.05 -49.95
C ASP A 15 -21.01 15.49 -49.76
N GLN A 16 -20.70 16.79 -49.94
CA GLN A 16 -19.36 17.33 -49.64
C GLN A 16 -19.00 17.25 -48.15
N ARG A 17 -19.96 17.49 -47.26
CA ARG A 17 -19.73 17.32 -45.80
C ARG A 17 -19.53 15.88 -45.41
N ALA A 18 -20.21 14.92 -46.05
CA ALA A 18 -20.01 13.51 -45.84
C ALA A 18 -18.63 13.06 -46.32
N VAL A 19 -18.20 13.46 -47.50
CA VAL A 19 -16.87 13.17 -48.07
C VAL A 19 -15.74 13.81 -47.22
N ILE A 20 -15.93 15.03 -46.71
CA ILE A 20 -14.97 15.69 -45.81
C ILE A 20 -14.92 14.96 -44.46
N ARG A 21 -16.07 14.49 -43.96
CA ARG A 21 -16.13 13.73 -42.69
C ARG A 21 -15.50 12.35 -42.81
N ASP A 22 -15.72 11.65 -43.93
CA ASP A 22 -15.08 10.35 -44.19
C ASP A 22 -13.57 10.50 -44.43
N ASN A 23 -13.13 11.53 -45.15
CA ASN A 23 -11.71 11.83 -45.33
C ASN A 23 -11.03 12.23 -43.99
N LEU A 24 -11.70 13.00 -43.13
CA LEU A 24 -11.22 13.33 -41.80
C LEU A 24 -11.19 12.10 -40.90
N ALA A 25 -12.15 11.17 -41.01
CA ALA A 25 -12.15 9.92 -40.29
C ALA A 25 -11.00 9.00 -40.76
N HIS A 26 -10.79 8.88 -42.08
CA HIS A 26 -9.65 8.12 -42.62
C HIS A 26 -8.30 8.77 -42.30
N MET A 27 -8.16 10.08 -42.35
CA MET A 27 -6.95 10.77 -41.91
C MET A 27 -6.68 10.56 -40.38
N ASN A 28 -7.73 10.55 -39.57
CA ASN A 28 -7.60 10.25 -38.15
C ASN A 28 -7.24 8.75 -37.89
N GLU A 29 -7.77 7.83 -38.71
CA GLU A 29 -7.39 6.41 -38.66
C GLU A 29 -5.93 6.21 -39.11
N GLU A 30 -5.49 6.83 -40.19
CA GLU A 30 -4.08 6.76 -40.63
C GLU A 30 -3.12 7.43 -39.66
N MET A 31 -3.50 8.56 -39.05
CA MET A 31 -2.69 9.21 -37.98
C MET A 31 -2.58 8.37 -36.71
N SER A 32 -3.54 7.49 -36.42
CA SER A 32 -3.49 6.62 -35.25
C SER A 32 -2.51 5.44 -35.38
N HIS A 33 -1.99 5.19 -36.57
CA HIS A 33 -1.11 4.06 -36.86
C HIS A 33 0.39 4.42 -36.91
N TYR A 34 0.76 5.69 -36.91
CA TYR A 34 2.16 6.10 -36.89
C TYR A 34 2.47 6.88 -35.63
N THR A 35 3.44 6.39 -34.87
CA THR A 35 3.76 6.93 -33.56
C THR A 35 5.22 7.35 -33.46
N GLY A 36 5.49 8.33 -32.62
CA GLY A 36 6.83 8.79 -32.24
C GLY A 36 7.00 8.70 -30.73
N LEU A 37 8.02 7.98 -30.29
CA LEU A 37 8.47 8.01 -28.89
C LEU A 37 9.59 9.02 -28.77
N ILE A 38 9.44 10.00 -27.90
CA ILE A 38 10.41 11.03 -27.58
C ILE A 38 10.94 10.78 -26.18
N LEU A 39 12.25 10.66 -26.04
CA LEU A 39 12.96 10.46 -24.77
C LEU A 39 13.80 11.69 -24.50
N VAL A 40 13.58 12.36 -23.39
CA VAL A 40 14.33 13.55 -22.96
C VAL A 40 15.07 13.21 -21.67
N SER A 41 16.34 13.54 -21.61
CA SER A 41 17.14 13.40 -20.39
C SER A 41 18.13 14.56 -20.23
N GLY A 42 18.34 15.01 -18.99
CA GLY A 42 19.24 16.10 -18.70
C GLY A 42 19.22 16.56 -17.25
N ILE A 43 19.88 17.67 -16.98
CA ILE A 43 19.77 18.36 -15.69
C ILE A 43 18.41 19.04 -15.63
N ASP A 44 17.66 18.79 -14.55
CA ASP A 44 16.32 19.38 -14.38
C ASP A 44 16.40 20.90 -14.24
N SER A 45 15.57 21.58 -15.00
CA SER A 45 15.39 23.03 -14.89
C SER A 45 13.99 23.46 -15.32
N PRO A 46 13.45 24.54 -14.72
CA PRO A 46 12.18 25.09 -15.14
C PRO A 46 12.14 25.46 -16.63
N GLY A 47 11.05 25.08 -17.31
CA GLY A 47 10.81 25.44 -18.72
C GLY A 47 11.22 24.38 -19.75
N ILE A 48 11.87 23.27 -19.37
CA ILE A 48 12.21 22.19 -20.32
C ILE A 48 10.95 21.64 -20.99
N THR A 49 9.97 21.22 -20.18
CA THR A 49 8.71 20.66 -20.69
C THR A 49 7.96 21.67 -21.56
N GLN A 50 7.92 22.96 -21.16
CA GLN A 50 7.32 24.00 -21.98
C GLN A 50 8.03 24.11 -23.34
N SER A 51 9.35 24.21 -23.36
CA SER A 51 10.13 24.36 -24.59
C SER A 51 9.98 23.17 -25.53
N LEU A 52 9.90 21.95 -24.98
CA LEU A 52 9.61 20.73 -25.74
C LEU A 52 8.25 20.83 -26.44
N PHE A 53 7.20 21.18 -25.71
CA PHE A 53 5.86 21.27 -26.29
C PHE A 53 5.65 22.48 -27.20
N ASP A 54 6.36 23.60 -26.94
CA ASP A 54 6.39 24.73 -27.86
C ASP A 54 7.02 24.34 -29.21
N THR A 55 8.04 23.47 -29.20
CA THR A 55 8.68 22.91 -30.40
C THR A 55 7.72 21.98 -31.15
N LEU A 56 6.91 21.20 -30.46
CA LEU A 56 5.95 20.28 -31.05
C LEU A 56 4.64 20.93 -31.50
N ALA A 57 4.28 22.08 -30.94
CA ALA A 57 3.01 22.77 -31.16
C ALA A 57 2.69 23.12 -32.62
N PRO A 58 3.69 23.44 -33.50
CA PRO A 58 3.40 23.72 -34.91
C PRO A 58 2.93 22.50 -35.72
N PHE A 59 3.19 21.29 -35.23
CA PHE A 59 2.83 20.05 -35.91
C PHE A 59 1.46 19.57 -35.47
N ALA A 60 0.69 18.98 -36.43
CA ALA A 60 -0.59 18.34 -36.13
C ALA A 60 -0.34 16.96 -35.48
N ILE A 61 -0.03 16.95 -34.20
CA ILE A 61 0.23 15.75 -33.40
C ILE A 61 -0.84 15.57 -32.33
N THR A 62 -0.95 14.35 -31.83
CA THR A 62 -1.72 14.02 -30.63
C THR A 62 -0.80 13.38 -29.59
N VAL A 63 -0.80 13.87 -28.38
CA VAL A 63 -0.09 13.22 -27.27
C VAL A 63 -0.91 12.02 -26.81
N LEU A 64 -0.32 10.84 -26.90
CA LEU A 64 -0.93 9.57 -26.50
C LEU A 64 -0.59 9.18 -25.06
N ASP A 65 0.66 9.46 -24.65
CA ASP A 65 1.14 9.18 -23.30
C ASP A 65 2.29 10.12 -22.93
N ILE A 66 2.46 10.38 -21.63
CA ILE A 66 3.52 11.23 -21.11
C ILE A 66 3.89 10.78 -19.70
N GLU A 67 5.18 10.59 -19.44
CA GLU A 67 5.69 10.28 -18.10
C GLU A 67 6.97 11.09 -17.84
N GLN A 68 7.02 11.76 -16.67
CA GLN A 68 8.16 12.54 -16.22
C GLN A 68 8.61 12.10 -14.85
N VAL A 69 9.89 11.90 -14.68
CA VAL A 69 10.51 11.57 -13.39
C VAL A 69 11.73 12.46 -13.18
N VAL A 70 11.84 13.04 -11.98
CA VAL A 70 13.05 13.75 -11.55
C VAL A 70 13.71 12.95 -10.43
N ILE A 71 14.95 12.51 -10.66
CA ILE A 71 15.75 11.79 -9.67
C ILE A 71 16.93 12.70 -9.31
N ARG A 72 16.90 13.26 -8.09
CA ARG A 72 17.80 14.33 -7.63
C ARG A 72 17.67 15.55 -8.56
N ASP A 73 18.71 15.78 -9.38
CA ASP A 73 18.80 16.87 -10.34
C ASP A 73 18.69 16.40 -11.81
N ARG A 74 18.26 15.15 -12.03
CA ARG A 74 18.14 14.54 -13.35
C ARG A 74 16.68 14.35 -13.75
N LEU A 75 16.29 15.01 -14.83
CA LEU A 75 15.02 14.83 -15.51
C LEU A 75 15.10 13.66 -16.49
N ILE A 76 14.10 12.82 -16.47
CA ILE A 76 13.77 11.84 -17.52
C ILE A 76 12.31 12.10 -17.89
N LEU A 77 12.05 12.41 -19.16
CA LEU A 77 10.71 12.65 -19.68
C LEU A 77 10.52 11.80 -20.94
N THR A 78 9.45 11.04 -20.98
CA THR A 78 9.02 10.29 -22.16
C THR A 78 7.70 10.82 -22.66
N VAL A 79 7.58 11.01 -23.97
CA VAL A 79 6.33 11.44 -24.62
C VAL A 79 6.07 10.52 -25.80
N LEU A 80 4.89 9.91 -25.84
CA LEU A 80 4.40 9.14 -26.98
C LEU A 80 3.40 10.00 -27.75
N ILE A 81 3.65 10.20 -29.02
CA ILE A 81 2.80 11.00 -29.89
C ILE A 81 2.28 10.19 -31.07
N ALA A 82 1.08 10.51 -31.56
CA ALA A 82 0.61 10.14 -32.88
C ALA A 82 0.86 11.32 -33.83
N LEU A 83 1.36 11.02 -35.02
CA LEU A 83 1.75 12.04 -35.96
C LEU A 83 1.54 11.54 -37.40
N ASN A 84 1.52 12.50 -38.35
CA ASN A 84 1.63 12.18 -39.77
C ASN A 84 3.08 11.78 -40.10
N PRO A 85 3.31 10.62 -40.73
CA PRO A 85 4.65 10.16 -41.11
C PRO A 85 5.48 11.21 -41.87
N ALA A 86 4.85 12.04 -42.66
CA ALA A 86 5.52 13.11 -43.41
C ALA A 86 6.16 14.19 -42.51
N HIS A 87 5.79 14.29 -41.25
CA HIS A 87 6.34 15.28 -40.32
C HIS A 87 7.50 14.73 -39.44
N ALA A 88 7.77 13.43 -39.51
CA ALA A 88 8.73 12.79 -38.60
C ALA A 88 10.13 13.41 -38.68
N GLU A 89 10.67 13.62 -39.87
CA GLU A 89 11.99 14.21 -40.08
C GLU A 89 12.09 15.66 -39.57
N ALA A 90 11.07 16.49 -39.91
CA ALA A 90 11.03 17.87 -39.41
C ALA A 90 10.88 17.98 -37.90
N ILE A 91 10.11 17.10 -37.26
CA ILE A 91 9.98 17.01 -35.81
C ILE A 91 11.34 16.63 -35.20
N GLU A 92 12.04 15.68 -35.79
CA GLU A 92 13.36 15.25 -35.28
C GLU A 92 14.39 16.39 -35.35
N GLU A 93 14.45 17.13 -36.47
CA GLU A 93 15.34 18.29 -36.64
C GLU A 93 15.03 19.39 -35.61
N ASP A 94 13.77 19.75 -35.43
CA ASP A 94 13.35 20.79 -34.47
C ASP A 94 13.62 20.36 -33.02
N LEU A 95 13.41 19.08 -32.68
CA LEU A 95 13.73 18.53 -31.37
C LEU A 95 15.25 18.52 -31.09
N GLN A 96 16.07 18.23 -32.09
CA GLN A 96 17.54 18.32 -31.95
C GLN A 96 18.00 19.75 -31.71
N ALA A 97 17.41 20.73 -32.40
CA ALA A 97 17.68 22.15 -32.15
C ALA A 97 17.25 22.57 -30.75
N CYS A 98 16.09 22.09 -30.28
CA CYS A 98 15.62 22.28 -28.92
C CYS A 98 16.59 21.68 -27.88
N ALA A 99 17.08 20.45 -28.10
CA ALA A 99 18.05 19.77 -27.24
C ALA A 99 19.35 20.57 -27.06
N GLN A 100 19.89 21.08 -28.17
CA GLN A 100 21.10 21.93 -28.15
C GLN A 100 20.88 23.21 -27.35
N LYS A 101 19.76 23.89 -27.58
CA LYS A 101 19.40 25.14 -26.89
C LYS A 101 19.29 24.96 -25.37
N LEU A 102 18.72 23.83 -24.93
CA LEU A 102 18.46 23.53 -23.53
C LEU A 102 19.63 22.77 -22.85
N SER A 103 20.65 22.34 -23.61
CA SER A 103 21.72 21.48 -23.14
C SER A 103 21.24 20.19 -22.48
N ILE A 104 20.28 19.53 -23.14
CA ILE A 104 19.71 18.25 -22.76
C ILE A 104 19.86 17.23 -23.91
N ASP A 105 19.67 15.96 -23.62
CA ASP A 105 19.65 14.90 -24.60
C ASP A 105 18.19 14.58 -24.99
N ILE A 106 17.91 14.55 -26.32
CA ILE A 106 16.62 14.10 -26.86
C ILE A 106 16.90 12.98 -27.86
N ALA A 107 16.25 11.82 -27.64
CA ALA A 107 16.23 10.71 -28.59
C ALA A 107 14.80 10.47 -29.07
N THR A 108 14.69 10.17 -30.37
CA THR A 108 13.39 9.92 -31.02
C THR A 108 13.37 8.54 -31.67
N SER A 109 12.19 7.91 -31.69
CA SER A 109 11.96 6.68 -32.42
C SER A 109 10.58 6.74 -33.06
N PHE A 110 10.52 6.77 -34.39
CA PHE A 110 9.29 6.82 -35.17
C PHE A 110 9.02 5.46 -35.80
N GLN A 111 7.79 4.97 -35.69
CA GLN A 111 7.42 3.66 -36.23
C GLN A 111 5.93 3.58 -36.59
N GLU A 112 5.61 2.75 -37.55
CA GLU A 112 4.23 2.30 -37.74
C GLU A 112 3.83 1.44 -36.57
N GLN A 113 2.75 1.82 -35.91
CA GLN A 113 2.17 0.99 -34.86
C GLN A 113 1.52 -0.22 -35.53
N GLY A 114 2.14 -1.39 -35.49
CA GLY A 114 1.43 -2.64 -35.78
C GLY A 114 0.17 -2.70 -34.94
N GLN A 115 -0.87 -3.46 -35.33
CA GLN A 115 -2.17 -3.60 -34.66
C GLN A 115 -2.10 -4.02 -33.16
N SER A 116 -1.06 -3.63 -32.46
CA SER A 116 -0.96 -3.74 -31.02
C SER A 116 -1.86 -2.68 -30.42
N THR A 117 -3.13 -3.02 -30.26
CA THR A 117 -4.05 -2.26 -29.42
C THR A 117 -3.29 -1.91 -28.12
N ILE A 118 -3.24 -0.62 -27.79
CA ILE A 118 -3.00 -0.18 -26.41
C ILE A 118 -4.22 -0.68 -25.61
N ALA A 119 -4.31 -1.99 -25.46
CA ALA A 119 -5.30 -2.60 -24.58
C ALA A 119 -4.95 -2.11 -23.19
N ALA A 120 -5.89 -1.42 -22.57
CA ALA A 120 -5.73 -1.06 -21.16
C ALA A 120 -5.29 -2.32 -20.41
N LYS A 121 -4.08 -2.31 -19.87
CA LYS A 121 -3.49 -3.46 -19.18
C LYS A 121 -4.37 -3.73 -17.97
N SER A 122 -5.28 -4.68 -18.10
CA SER A 122 -6.18 -5.12 -17.04
C SER A 122 -5.47 -6.11 -16.14
N GLY A 123 -5.86 -6.18 -14.86
CA GLY A 123 -5.30 -7.17 -13.93
C GLY A 123 -3.90 -6.82 -13.43
N LEU A 124 -3.58 -5.53 -13.26
CA LEU A 124 -2.31 -5.11 -12.66
C LEU A 124 -2.18 -5.68 -11.24
N VAL A 125 -0.96 -6.06 -10.91
CA VAL A 125 -0.56 -6.50 -9.56
C VAL A 125 0.51 -5.55 -9.04
N HIS A 126 0.37 -5.14 -7.79
CA HIS A 126 1.36 -4.32 -7.09
C HIS A 126 2.20 -5.20 -6.17
N VAL A 127 3.50 -5.15 -6.35
CA VAL A 127 4.48 -5.83 -5.48
C VAL A 127 5.27 -4.76 -4.76
N VAL A 128 5.15 -4.70 -3.43
CA VAL A 128 5.90 -3.74 -2.60
C VAL A 128 6.96 -4.51 -1.83
N ALA A 129 8.22 -4.12 -2.01
CA ALA A 129 9.36 -4.70 -1.30
C ALA A 129 9.89 -3.72 -0.25
N LEU A 130 10.06 -4.19 0.99
CA LEU A 130 10.59 -3.44 2.11
C LEU A 130 11.92 -4.07 2.57
N GLY A 131 12.96 -3.26 2.74
CA GLY A 131 14.26 -3.74 3.22
C GLY A 131 15.10 -2.66 3.88
N ASN A 132 16.05 -3.08 4.71
CA ASN A 132 16.98 -2.15 5.34
C ASN A 132 18.41 -2.76 5.42
N PRO A 133 19.27 -2.54 4.42
CA PRO A 133 18.97 -1.93 3.11
C PRO A 133 18.28 -2.91 2.15
N LEU A 134 17.58 -2.39 1.14
CA LEU A 134 17.10 -3.22 0.03
C LEU A 134 18.26 -3.42 -0.96
N SER A 135 18.77 -4.66 -1.06
CA SER A 135 19.94 -4.98 -1.86
C SER A 135 19.61 -5.12 -3.36
N PRO A 136 20.59 -4.85 -4.27
CA PRO A 136 20.40 -5.15 -5.70
C PRO A 136 20.09 -6.62 -5.98
N ALA A 137 20.64 -7.55 -5.17
CA ALA A 137 20.35 -8.97 -5.30
C ALA A 137 18.89 -9.30 -4.99
N ALA A 138 18.28 -8.66 -3.98
CA ALA A 138 16.85 -8.80 -3.69
C ALA A 138 15.99 -8.27 -4.84
N ILE A 139 16.32 -7.11 -5.39
CA ILE A 139 15.62 -6.53 -6.54
C ILE A 139 15.70 -7.46 -7.76
N ALA A 140 16.89 -8.00 -8.04
CA ALA A 140 17.09 -8.94 -9.15
C ALA A 140 16.28 -10.24 -8.96
N ALA A 141 16.24 -10.77 -7.73
CA ALA A 141 15.45 -11.96 -7.41
C ALA A 141 13.94 -11.71 -7.56
N ILE A 142 13.45 -10.54 -7.11
CA ILE A 142 12.05 -10.12 -7.30
C ILE A 142 11.72 -10.05 -8.79
N ALA A 143 12.54 -9.35 -9.58
CA ALA A 143 12.32 -9.22 -11.02
C ALA A 143 12.35 -10.59 -11.73
N SER A 144 13.27 -11.48 -11.36
CA SER A 144 13.34 -12.85 -11.87
C SER A 144 12.09 -13.67 -11.53
N ALA A 145 11.61 -13.57 -10.28
CA ALA A 145 10.41 -14.25 -9.86
C ALA A 145 9.17 -13.76 -10.63
N ILE A 146 9.03 -12.45 -10.84
CA ILE A 146 7.96 -11.86 -11.65
C ILE A 146 8.03 -12.38 -13.10
N ALA A 147 9.20 -12.33 -13.72
CA ALA A 147 9.40 -12.77 -15.09
C ALA A 147 9.12 -14.28 -15.26
N SER A 148 9.41 -15.12 -14.26
CA SER A 148 9.11 -16.57 -14.28
C SER A 148 7.61 -16.89 -14.33
N GLN A 149 6.75 -15.91 -14.04
CA GLN A 149 5.29 -16.01 -14.11
C GLN A 149 4.71 -15.25 -15.31
N ASP A 150 5.51 -15.03 -16.35
CA ASP A 150 5.16 -14.22 -17.53
C ASP A 150 4.74 -12.78 -17.21
N GLY A 151 5.10 -12.31 -16.01
CA GLY A 151 4.82 -10.93 -15.57
C GLY A 151 5.77 -9.93 -16.20
N ASN A 152 5.23 -8.79 -16.66
CA ASN A 152 5.99 -7.64 -17.10
C ASN A 152 5.96 -6.54 -16.03
N ILE A 153 7.12 -5.98 -15.70
CA ILE A 153 7.22 -4.84 -14.79
C ILE A 153 6.97 -3.57 -15.60
N GLU A 154 5.83 -2.93 -15.36
CA GLU A 154 5.40 -1.72 -16.06
C GLU A 154 6.00 -0.45 -15.45
N ARG A 155 6.15 -0.44 -14.12
CA ARG A 155 6.69 0.69 -13.39
C ARG A 155 7.38 0.23 -12.11
N ILE A 156 8.46 0.91 -11.77
CA ILE A 156 9.14 0.78 -10.48
C ILE A 156 9.18 2.17 -9.85
N GLN A 157 8.70 2.27 -8.61
CA GLN A 157 8.67 3.53 -7.86
C GLN A 157 9.17 3.31 -6.44
N ARG A 158 10.02 4.21 -5.94
CA ARG A 158 10.38 4.24 -4.53
C ARG A 158 9.29 4.94 -3.74
N THR A 159 8.74 4.26 -2.72
CA THR A 159 7.74 4.82 -1.80
C THR A 159 8.35 5.30 -0.47
N ALA A 160 9.54 4.81 -0.11
CA ALA A 160 10.29 5.32 1.04
C ALA A 160 11.79 5.12 0.87
N SER A 161 12.59 6.02 1.47
CA SER A 161 14.06 5.91 1.53
C SER A 161 14.58 5.78 2.96
N TYR A 162 13.76 6.08 3.96
CA TYR A 162 14.10 6.06 5.39
C TYR A 162 12.80 5.91 6.23
N PRO A 163 12.81 5.22 7.38
CA PRO A 163 13.92 4.47 7.99
C PRO A 163 14.22 3.15 7.29
N ILE A 164 13.37 2.73 6.38
CA ILE A 164 13.54 1.57 5.50
C ILE A 164 13.43 2.02 4.04
N THR A 165 14.02 1.24 3.15
CA THR A 165 13.77 1.41 1.72
C THR A 165 12.53 0.63 1.31
N ALA A 166 11.57 1.31 0.69
CA ALA A 166 10.37 0.71 0.12
C ALA A 166 10.31 0.98 -1.38
N ILE A 167 10.15 -0.07 -2.17
CA ILE A 167 10.03 0.00 -3.64
C ILE A 167 8.78 -0.75 -4.06
N GLU A 168 7.99 -0.10 -4.90
CA GLU A 168 6.82 -0.67 -5.53
C GLU A 168 7.10 -1.02 -6.99
N PHE A 169 6.67 -2.22 -7.38
CA PHE A 169 6.65 -2.69 -8.76
C PHE A 169 5.18 -2.84 -9.18
N VAL A 170 4.82 -2.20 -10.28
CA VAL A 170 3.53 -2.40 -10.94
C VAL A 170 3.73 -3.43 -12.03
N VAL A 171 3.01 -4.53 -11.97
CA VAL A 171 3.21 -5.71 -12.81
C VAL A 171 1.95 -6.02 -13.60
N SER A 172 2.10 -6.30 -14.90
CA SER A 172 1.03 -6.79 -15.78
C SER A 172 1.30 -8.24 -16.23
N GLY A 173 0.30 -8.88 -16.80
CA GLY A 173 0.44 -10.19 -17.45
C GLY A 173 0.46 -11.39 -16.51
N ALA A 174 0.58 -11.20 -15.19
CA ALA A 174 0.68 -12.29 -14.24
C ALA A 174 -0.47 -12.31 -13.22
N ASN A 175 -0.75 -13.49 -12.68
CA ASN A 175 -1.76 -13.67 -11.65
C ASN A 175 -1.18 -13.35 -10.26
N GLN A 176 -1.95 -12.64 -9.42
CA GLN A 176 -1.55 -12.25 -8.07
C GLN A 176 -1.10 -13.44 -7.20
N LEU A 177 -1.87 -14.53 -7.22
CA LEU A 177 -1.57 -15.71 -6.40
C LEU A 177 -0.25 -16.37 -6.81
N SER A 178 -0.01 -16.50 -8.12
CA SER A 178 1.23 -17.08 -8.67
C SER A 178 2.45 -16.22 -8.30
N ILE A 179 2.35 -14.90 -8.45
CA ILE A 179 3.41 -13.96 -8.04
C ILE A 179 3.68 -14.08 -6.54
N ARG A 180 2.63 -14.10 -5.71
CA ARG A 180 2.78 -14.26 -4.27
C ARG A 180 3.51 -15.55 -3.88
N GLN A 181 3.18 -16.65 -4.52
CA GLN A 181 3.82 -17.95 -4.25
C GLN A 181 5.30 -17.96 -4.62
N CYS A 182 5.68 -17.44 -5.80
CA CYS A 182 7.08 -17.41 -6.21
C CYS A 182 7.93 -16.40 -5.42
N LEU A 183 7.34 -15.31 -4.91
CA LEU A 183 8.03 -14.34 -4.09
C LEU A 183 8.25 -14.79 -2.64
N ALA A 184 7.53 -15.80 -2.15
CA ALA A 184 7.70 -16.33 -0.79
C ALA A 184 9.13 -16.84 -0.53
N GLU A 185 9.78 -17.47 -1.52
CA GLU A 185 11.17 -17.90 -1.41
C GLU A 185 12.14 -16.71 -1.38
N VAL A 186 11.86 -15.66 -2.15
CA VAL A 186 12.68 -14.44 -2.18
C VAL A 186 12.68 -13.76 -0.82
N THR A 187 11.51 -13.70 -0.15
CA THR A 187 11.36 -13.12 1.19
C THR A 187 12.31 -13.80 2.20
N THR A 188 12.39 -15.13 2.17
CA THR A 188 13.24 -15.87 3.11
C THR A 188 14.72 -15.80 2.76
N THR A 189 15.06 -15.87 1.47
CA THR A 189 16.46 -15.94 1.00
C THR A 189 17.16 -14.59 1.09
N HIS A 190 16.45 -13.50 0.85
CA HIS A 190 17.04 -12.17 0.77
C HIS A 190 16.70 -11.26 1.96
N SER A 191 16.01 -11.77 2.99
CA SER A 191 15.60 -10.99 4.17
C SER A 191 14.89 -9.70 3.81
N VAL A 192 13.95 -9.78 2.84
CA VAL A 192 13.12 -8.69 2.36
C VAL A 192 11.66 -9.00 2.65
N ASP A 193 10.91 -8.03 3.15
CA ASP A 193 9.46 -8.16 3.27
C ASP A 193 8.81 -7.81 1.95
N ILE A 194 7.86 -8.63 1.51
CA ILE A 194 7.17 -8.42 0.23
C ILE A 194 5.66 -8.51 0.44
N ALA A 195 4.95 -7.51 -0.08
CA ALA A 195 3.50 -7.49 -0.18
C ALA A 195 3.07 -7.62 -1.64
N VAL A 196 2.02 -8.39 -1.88
CA VAL A 196 1.42 -8.54 -3.20
C VAL A 196 -0.07 -8.23 -3.11
N SER A 197 -0.49 -7.18 -3.78
CA SER A 197 -1.88 -6.72 -3.78
C SER A 197 -2.43 -6.56 -5.19
N PRO A 198 -3.75 -6.75 -5.40
CA PRO A 198 -4.35 -6.46 -6.68
C PRO A 198 -4.31 -4.97 -6.98
N GLY A 199 -4.20 -4.62 -8.25
CA GLY A 199 -4.35 -3.23 -8.71
C GLY A 199 -5.81 -2.81 -8.85
N GLY A 200 -6.03 -1.61 -9.37
CA GLY A 200 -7.33 -1.03 -9.59
C GLY A 200 -7.92 -0.33 -8.35
N LEU A 201 -9.18 0.07 -8.44
CA LEU A 201 -9.85 0.90 -7.42
C LEU A 201 -9.91 0.24 -6.04
N MET A 202 -9.96 -1.10 -5.98
CA MET A 202 -10.04 -1.83 -4.71
C MET A 202 -8.80 -1.65 -3.83
N ARG A 203 -7.64 -1.34 -4.40
CA ARG A 203 -6.44 -1.00 -3.65
C ARG A 203 -6.66 0.24 -2.77
N TRP A 204 -7.33 1.25 -3.32
CA TRP A 204 -7.61 2.52 -2.66
C TRP A 204 -8.90 2.49 -1.82
N ALA A 205 -9.65 1.38 -1.88
CA ALA A 205 -10.92 1.24 -1.19
C ALA A 205 -10.79 0.84 0.28
N LYS A 206 -9.57 0.65 0.82
CA LYS A 206 -9.36 0.34 2.24
C LYS A 206 -9.91 1.48 3.10
N LYS A 207 -10.66 1.14 4.15
CA LYS A 207 -11.37 2.11 4.98
C LYS A 207 -11.27 1.82 6.47
N LEU A 208 -11.05 0.58 6.87
CA LEU A 208 -10.95 0.16 8.26
C LEU A 208 -9.63 -0.58 8.49
N VAL A 209 -8.88 -0.14 9.48
CA VAL A 209 -7.64 -0.81 9.93
C VAL A 209 -7.87 -1.33 11.34
N VAL A 210 -7.74 -2.64 11.53
CA VAL A 210 -7.87 -3.30 12.82
C VAL A 210 -6.51 -3.84 13.25
N MET A 211 -6.04 -3.47 14.43
CA MET A 211 -4.72 -3.83 14.93
C MET A 211 -4.80 -4.57 16.26
N ASP A 212 -3.89 -5.50 16.47
CA ASP A 212 -3.55 -5.97 17.80
C ASP A 212 -2.85 -4.85 18.60
N VAL A 213 -2.76 -5.02 19.90
CA VAL A 213 -2.14 -4.04 20.80
C VAL A 213 -0.78 -4.52 21.27
N ASP A 214 -0.74 -5.63 22.01
CA ASP A 214 0.49 -6.17 22.61
C ASP A 214 1.48 -6.56 21.52
N SER A 215 2.74 -6.17 21.63
CA SER A 215 3.81 -6.42 20.64
C SER A 215 3.52 -5.91 19.21
N THR A 216 2.39 -5.22 18.99
CA THR A 216 1.99 -4.60 17.70
C THR A 216 1.89 -3.08 17.84
N LEU A 217 0.81 -2.53 18.44
CA LEU A 217 0.66 -1.10 18.68
C LEU A 217 1.59 -0.57 19.75
N ILE A 218 1.85 -1.38 20.77
CA ILE A 218 2.80 -1.15 21.87
C ILE A 218 3.91 -2.18 21.81
N GLN A 219 5.05 -1.85 22.43
CA GLN A 219 6.24 -2.72 22.42
C GLN A 219 6.18 -3.86 23.45
N GLN A 220 5.32 -3.74 24.44
CA GLN A 220 5.24 -4.64 25.61
C GLN A 220 4.07 -5.61 25.50
N GLU A 221 4.14 -6.67 26.31
CA GLU A 221 3.04 -7.54 26.68
C GLU A 221 2.44 -7.04 28.01
N VAL A 222 1.19 -6.58 28.01
CA VAL A 222 0.54 -5.99 29.19
C VAL A 222 0.51 -6.97 30.36
N ILE A 223 0.23 -8.25 30.09
CA ILE A 223 0.17 -9.28 31.15
C ILE A 223 1.52 -9.47 31.84
N GLU A 224 2.64 -9.32 31.13
CA GLU A 224 3.99 -9.45 31.70
C GLU A 224 4.32 -8.26 32.62
N LEU A 225 3.93 -7.04 32.22
CA LEU A 225 4.09 -5.85 33.09
C LEU A 225 3.30 -6.01 34.39
N LEU A 226 2.05 -6.47 34.31
CA LEU A 226 1.25 -6.77 35.51
C LEU A 226 1.84 -7.87 36.36
N ALA A 227 2.36 -8.92 35.74
CA ALA A 227 3.04 -10.03 36.44
C ALA A 227 4.31 -9.58 37.19
N ALA A 228 5.07 -8.66 36.61
CA ALA A 228 6.23 -8.06 37.27
C ALA A 228 5.82 -7.33 38.56
N LYS A 229 4.70 -6.60 38.56
CA LYS A 229 4.15 -5.95 39.75
C LYS A 229 3.63 -6.95 40.78
N ALA A 230 3.17 -8.12 40.33
CA ALA A 230 2.75 -9.21 41.23
C ALA A 230 3.90 -10.05 41.80
N GLY A 231 5.14 -9.89 41.29
CA GLY A 231 6.25 -10.77 41.59
C GLY A 231 6.07 -12.19 41.02
N ALA A 232 5.24 -12.34 39.99
CA ALA A 232 4.85 -13.63 39.38
C ALA A 232 5.36 -13.77 37.93
N GLN A 233 6.42 -13.06 37.57
CA GLN A 233 6.93 -13.01 36.20
C GLN A 233 7.40 -14.39 35.69
N VAL A 234 8.08 -15.16 36.57
CA VAL A 234 8.58 -16.50 36.22
C VAL A 234 7.44 -17.46 35.91
N GLU A 235 6.39 -17.43 36.73
CA GLU A 235 5.22 -18.29 36.60
C GLU A 235 4.42 -17.93 35.33
N VAL A 236 4.25 -16.63 35.08
CA VAL A 236 3.55 -16.15 33.86
C VAL A 236 4.30 -16.55 32.59
N THR A 237 5.64 -16.43 32.59
CA THR A 237 6.46 -16.88 31.45
C THR A 237 6.31 -18.40 31.25
N ALA A 238 6.35 -19.20 32.30
CA ALA A 238 6.18 -20.65 32.18
C ALA A 238 4.80 -21.05 31.58
N ILE A 239 3.73 -20.38 32.00
CA ILE A 239 2.38 -20.59 31.45
C ILE A 239 2.32 -20.18 29.97
N THR A 240 2.94 -19.06 29.61
CA THR A 240 3.02 -18.58 28.22
C THR A 240 3.75 -19.58 27.33
N ASP A 241 4.88 -20.13 27.81
CA ASP A 241 5.65 -21.17 27.10
C ASP A 241 4.83 -22.45 26.88
N SER A 242 4.07 -22.88 27.90
CA SER A 242 3.17 -24.04 27.79
C SER A 242 2.08 -23.82 26.74
N ALA A 243 1.49 -22.63 26.70
CA ALA A 243 0.52 -22.27 25.67
C ALA A 243 1.15 -22.24 24.26
N MET A 244 2.37 -21.72 24.14
CA MET A 244 3.11 -21.71 22.88
C MET A 244 3.47 -23.10 22.35
N ARG A 245 3.66 -24.07 23.26
CA ARG A 245 3.86 -25.48 22.90
C ARG A 245 2.55 -26.22 22.60
N GLY A 246 1.39 -25.57 22.79
CA GLY A 246 0.08 -26.16 22.59
C GLY A 246 -0.36 -27.13 23.70
N GLU A 247 0.27 -27.09 24.89
CA GLU A 247 -0.07 -27.90 26.04
C GLU A 247 -1.34 -27.43 26.75
N ILE A 248 -1.64 -26.14 26.66
CA ILE A 248 -2.87 -25.49 27.14
C ILE A 248 -3.40 -24.53 26.06
N ASP A 249 -4.72 -24.32 26.03
CA ASP A 249 -5.32 -23.37 25.10
C ASP A 249 -5.17 -21.92 25.59
N PHE A 250 -5.56 -20.96 24.71
CA PHE A 250 -5.42 -19.54 25.00
C PHE A 250 -6.25 -19.10 26.23
N GLU A 251 -7.49 -19.57 26.34
CA GLU A 251 -8.38 -19.23 27.46
C GLU A 251 -7.83 -19.74 28.79
N GLN A 252 -7.43 -21.01 28.84
CA GLN A 252 -6.79 -21.61 30.03
C GLN A 252 -5.52 -20.83 30.42
N SER A 253 -4.68 -20.47 29.43
CA SER A 253 -3.47 -19.70 29.66
C SER A 253 -3.79 -18.32 30.22
N LEU A 254 -4.75 -17.61 29.66
CA LEU A 254 -5.16 -16.28 30.12
C LEU A 254 -5.67 -16.33 31.57
N ILE A 255 -6.60 -17.26 31.87
CA ILE A 255 -7.18 -17.43 33.21
C ILE A 255 -6.08 -17.74 34.21
N ALA A 256 -5.15 -18.64 33.89
CA ALA A 256 -4.07 -19.01 34.78
C ALA A 256 -3.11 -17.85 35.08
N ARG A 257 -2.76 -17.04 34.06
CA ARG A 257 -1.92 -15.86 34.22
C ARG A 257 -2.61 -14.77 35.02
N VAL A 258 -3.89 -14.51 34.78
CA VAL A 258 -4.67 -13.49 35.51
C VAL A 258 -4.89 -13.89 36.97
N ALA A 259 -5.03 -15.20 37.26
CA ALA A 259 -5.15 -15.68 38.64
C ALA A 259 -3.95 -15.31 39.53
N LEU A 260 -2.75 -15.20 38.94
CA LEU A 260 -1.52 -14.79 39.66
C LEU A 260 -1.53 -13.30 40.03
N LEU A 261 -2.40 -12.49 39.47
CA LEU A 261 -2.57 -11.06 39.78
C LEU A 261 -3.49 -10.80 40.98
N LYS A 262 -4.05 -11.86 41.56
CA LYS A 262 -5.00 -11.77 42.68
C LYS A 262 -4.47 -10.98 43.85
N GLY A 263 -5.22 -9.99 44.33
CA GLY A 263 -4.89 -9.20 45.52
C GLY A 263 -4.08 -7.94 45.23
N LEU A 264 -3.58 -7.75 44.00
CA LEU A 264 -2.93 -6.50 43.60
C LEU A 264 -3.91 -5.33 43.74
N PRO A 265 -3.46 -4.18 44.26
CA PRO A 265 -4.28 -2.98 44.26
C PRO A 265 -4.54 -2.51 42.82
N SER A 266 -5.74 -1.98 42.52
CA SER A 266 -6.08 -1.51 41.17
C SER A 266 -5.22 -0.34 40.69
N THR A 267 -4.54 0.37 41.60
CA THR A 267 -3.56 1.42 41.26
C THR A 267 -2.37 0.90 40.45
N VAL A 268 -2.09 -0.41 40.49
CA VAL A 268 -1.06 -1.02 39.63
C VAL A 268 -1.32 -0.81 38.15
N ILE A 269 -2.59 -0.68 37.76
CA ILE A 269 -2.98 -0.43 36.37
C ILE A 269 -2.40 0.92 35.90
N GLU A 270 -2.52 1.98 36.73
CA GLU A 270 -1.96 3.30 36.40
C GLU A 270 -0.42 3.29 36.35
N GLU A 271 0.21 2.43 37.14
CA GLU A 271 1.66 2.24 37.08
C GLU A 271 2.08 1.59 35.76
N VAL A 272 1.39 0.51 35.37
CA VAL A 272 1.64 -0.18 34.09
C VAL A 272 1.36 0.72 32.90
N GLN A 273 0.28 1.52 32.92
CA GLN A 273 -0.02 2.49 31.87
C GLN A 273 1.15 3.45 31.59
N LYS A 274 1.91 3.85 32.62
CA LYS A 274 3.08 4.76 32.50
C LYS A 274 4.30 4.05 31.90
N GLU A 275 4.37 2.74 31.97
CA GLU A 275 5.48 1.94 31.43
C GLU A 275 5.26 1.56 29.97
N ILE A 276 4.06 1.76 29.42
CA ILE A 276 3.73 1.45 28.04
C ILE A 276 4.42 2.41 27.09
N VAL A 277 5.07 1.83 26.09
CA VAL A 277 5.73 2.57 25.00
C VAL A 277 5.09 2.16 23.67
N LEU A 278 4.62 3.14 22.92
CA LEU A 278 4.12 2.90 21.57
C LEU A 278 5.22 2.34 20.67
N THR A 279 4.86 1.45 19.79
CA THR A 279 5.75 0.99 18.73
C THR A 279 6.19 2.18 17.86
N PRO A 280 7.47 2.28 17.48
CA PRO A 280 7.93 3.35 16.59
C PRO A 280 7.05 3.44 15.34
N GLY A 281 6.62 4.66 14.98
CA GLY A 281 5.71 4.89 13.86
C GLY A 281 4.21 4.67 14.16
N ALA A 282 3.82 4.11 15.31
CA ALA A 282 2.41 3.83 15.61
C ALA A 282 1.54 5.09 15.56
N ARG A 283 2.00 6.19 16.18
CA ARG A 283 1.29 7.47 16.15
C ARG A 283 1.20 8.03 14.73
N THR A 284 2.28 7.96 13.98
CA THR A 284 2.34 8.38 12.57
C THR A 284 1.33 7.60 11.73
N LEU A 285 1.31 6.28 11.86
CA LEU A 285 0.35 5.41 11.16
C LEU A 285 -1.09 5.85 11.45
N VAL A 286 -1.48 5.92 12.72
CA VAL A 286 -2.85 6.24 13.12
C VAL A 286 -3.26 7.65 12.66
N GLN A 287 -2.39 8.65 12.83
CA GLN A 287 -2.68 10.01 12.40
C GLN A 287 -2.82 10.13 10.89
N THR A 288 -1.96 9.47 10.12
CA THR A 288 -2.05 9.46 8.65
C THR A 288 -3.33 8.77 8.18
N LEU A 289 -3.69 7.62 8.79
CA LEU A 289 -4.94 6.93 8.48
C LEU A 289 -6.16 7.79 8.76
N HIS A 290 -6.21 8.50 9.90
CA HIS A 290 -7.29 9.44 10.21
C HIS A 290 -7.36 10.61 9.22
N THR A 291 -6.21 11.15 8.81
CA THR A 291 -6.14 12.23 7.80
C THR A 291 -6.73 11.78 6.47
N LEU A 292 -6.54 10.51 6.11
CA LEU A 292 -7.10 9.89 4.91
C LEU A 292 -8.57 9.45 5.06
N GLY A 293 -9.17 9.67 6.25
CA GLY A 293 -10.55 9.29 6.54
C GLY A 293 -10.76 7.79 6.74
N HIS A 294 -9.71 7.06 7.15
CA HIS A 294 -9.84 5.66 7.56
C HIS A 294 -10.25 5.59 9.03
N SER A 295 -11.09 4.60 9.35
CA SER A 295 -11.37 4.22 10.73
C SER A 295 -10.26 3.29 11.24
N VAL A 296 -9.87 3.48 12.50
CA VAL A 296 -8.88 2.64 13.19
C VAL A 296 -9.53 1.96 14.38
N ALA A 297 -9.30 0.66 14.51
CA ALA A 297 -9.82 -0.15 15.59
C ALA A 297 -8.71 -1.00 16.23
N LEU A 298 -8.89 -1.35 17.51
CA LEU A 298 -8.00 -2.24 18.25
C LEU A 298 -8.72 -3.47 18.74
N VAL A 299 -8.08 -4.62 18.63
CA VAL A 299 -8.57 -5.87 19.22
C VAL A 299 -7.44 -6.57 19.94
N SER A 300 -7.51 -6.68 21.27
CA SER A 300 -6.40 -7.14 22.11
C SER A 300 -6.79 -8.31 23.01
N GLY A 301 -5.85 -9.23 23.19
CA GLY A 301 -5.86 -10.21 24.28
C GLY A 301 -5.46 -9.61 25.64
N GLY A 302 -4.99 -8.35 25.68
CA GLY A 302 -4.71 -7.58 26.88
C GLY A 302 -5.98 -7.03 27.56
N PHE A 303 -5.84 -5.94 28.32
CA PHE A 303 -6.92 -5.49 29.22
C PHE A 303 -7.35 -4.07 28.95
N THR A 304 -8.68 -3.88 28.85
CA THR A 304 -9.38 -2.62 28.61
C THR A 304 -8.88 -1.50 29.56
N GLU A 305 -8.73 -1.82 30.83
CA GLU A 305 -8.32 -0.87 31.86
C GLU A 305 -6.92 -0.29 31.58
N VAL A 306 -6.05 -1.07 30.93
CA VAL A 306 -4.68 -0.65 30.60
C VAL A 306 -4.62 0.11 29.26
N ILE A 307 -5.35 -0.34 28.25
CA ILE A 307 -5.25 0.24 26.90
C ILE A 307 -6.11 1.50 26.69
N LYS A 308 -7.10 1.74 27.57
CA LYS A 308 -8.05 2.87 27.44
C LYS A 308 -7.38 4.25 27.25
N PRO A 309 -6.33 4.63 27.98
CA PRO A 309 -5.66 5.93 27.76
C PRO A 309 -5.02 6.02 26.37
N ILE A 310 -4.54 4.93 25.80
CA ILE A 310 -3.95 4.88 24.45
C ILE A 310 -5.05 5.09 23.39
N VAL A 311 -6.20 4.45 23.60
CA VAL A 311 -7.39 4.60 22.75
C VAL A 311 -7.83 6.07 22.71
N GLU A 312 -7.88 6.73 23.86
CA GLU A 312 -8.26 8.14 24.00
C GLU A 312 -7.21 9.08 23.36
N ASP A 313 -5.92 8.86 23.64
CA ASP A 313 -4.81 9.66 23.10
C ASP A 313 -4.71 9.57 21.57
N LEU A 314 -4.84 8.37 21.01
CA LEU A 314 -4.79 8.14 19.58
C LEU A 314 -6.13 8.36 18.87
N LYS A 315 -7.21 8.67 19.60
CA LYS A 315 -8.57 8.89 19.08
C LYS A 315 -9.08 7.67 18.29
N ILE A 316 -8.84 6.47 18.80
CA ILE A 316 -9.28 5.23 18.19
C ILE A 316 -10.81 5.12 18.28
N GLN A 317 -11.47 4.80 17.18
CA GLN A 317 -12.93 4.77 17.07
C GLN A 317 -13.56 3.56 17.75
N HIS A 318 -12.92 2.40 17.58
CA HIS A 318 -13.44 1.12 18.10
C HIS A 318 -12.33 0.35 18.80
N TYR A 319 -12.68 -0.30 19.89
CA TYR A 319 -11.74 -1.22 20.51
C TYR A 319 -12.46 -2.34 21.27
N ARG A 320 -11.78 -3.48 21.39
CA ARG A 320 -12.21 -4.63 22.17
C ARG A 320 -11.03 -5.30 22.83
N ALA A 321 -11.12 -5.53 24.12
CA ALA A 321 -10.11 -6.21 24.91
C ALA A 321 -10.76 -6.95 26.07
N ASN A 322 -10.03 -7.82 26.76
CA ASN A 322 -10.49 -8.42 28.01
C ASN A 322 -10.63 -7.35 29.10
N SER A 323 -11.32 -7.66 30.17
CA SER A 323 -11.43 -6.79 31.34
C SER A 323 -11.01 -7.54 32.61
N LEU A 324 -10.34 -6.84 33.52
CA LEU A 324 -9.98 -7.38 34.82
C LEU A 324 -11.12 -7.19 35.81
N GLU A 325 -11.47 -8.25 36.56
CA GLU A 325 -12.43 -8.11 37.65
C GLU A 325 -11.79 -7.40 38.84
N ILE A 326 -12.36 -6.24 39.24
CA ILE A 326 -11.90 -5.42 40.35
C ILE A 326 -13.00 -5.34 41.40
N ILE A 327 -12.71 -5.75 42.65
CA ILE A 327 -13.62 -5.63 43.81
C ILE A 327 -12.86 -4.95 44.93
N ASP A 328 -13.47 -3.96 45.56
CA ASP A 328 -12.90 -3.21 46.71
C ASP A 328 -11.49 -2.64 46.40
N GLY A 329 -11.27 -2.17 45.16
CA GLY A 329 -9.99 -1.58 44.75
C GLY A 329 -8.86 -2.59 44.55
N LYS A 330 -9.15 -3.90 44.44
CA LYS A 330 -8.17 -4.97 44.21
C LYS A 330 -8.57 -5.87 43.07
N LEU A 331 -7.58 -6.35 42.33
CA LEU A 331 -7.76 -7.38 41.32
C LEU A 331 -8.19 -8.70 42.01
N THR A 332 -9.23 -9.33 41.52
CA THR A 332 -9.72 -10.62 42.06
C THR A 332 -8.96 -11.81 41.52
N GLY A 333 -8.17 -11.62 40.47
CA GLY A 333 -7.50 -12.71 39.72
C GLY A 333 -8.43 -13.37 38.69
N LYS A 334 -9.50 -12.68 38.27
CA LYS A 334 -10.43 -13.17 37.26
C LYS A 334 -10.60 -12.17 36.10
N VAL A 335 -10.91 -12.71 34.94
CA VAL A 335 -11.35 -11.94 33.77
C VAL A 335 -12.86 -11.68 33.88
N ALA A 336 -13.28 -10.45 33.60
CA ALA A 336 -14.67 -10.07 33.53
C ALA A 336 -15.17 -10.12 32.09
N GLY A 337 -16.36 -10.70 31.88
CA GLY A 337 -16.99 -10.79 30.55
C GLY A 337 -16.36 -11.87 29.63
N PRO A 338 -16.67 -11.81 28.34
CA PRO A 338 -16.19 -12.78 27.36
C PRO A 338 -14.68 -12.60 27.10
N ILE A 339 -13.99 -13.70 26.89
CA ILE A 339 -12.57 -13.71 26.57
C ILE A 339 -12.38 -13.39 25.06
N ILE A 340 -11.42 -12.52 24.79
CA ILE A 340 -11.03 -12.14 23.45
C ILE A 340 -9.89 -13.06 23.01
N ASP A 341 -10.27 -14.18 22.45
CA ASP A 341 -9.41 -15.18 21.84
C ASP A 341 -9.22 -14.93 20.33
N ARG A 342 -8.59 -15.87 19.66
CA ARG A 342 -8.33 -15.83 18.22
C ARG A 342 -9.64 -15.69 17.38
N ALA A 343 -10.68 -16.45 17.71
CA ALA A 343 -11.97 -16.40 17.00
C ALA A 343 -12.71 -15.09 17.30
N ALA A 344 -12.63 -14.59 18.53
CA ALA A 344 -13.20 -13.32 18.94
C ALA A 344 -12.55 -12.14 18.21
N LYS A 345 -11.23 -12.17 17.92
CA LYS A 345 -10.54 -11.15 17.11
C LYS A 345 -11.13 -11.10 15.70
N ALA A 346 -11.33 -12.24 15.05
CA ALA A 346 -11.95 -12.30 13.73
C ALA A 346 -13.41 -11.82 13.74
N THR A 347 -14.16 -12.14 14.81
CA THR A 347 -15.53 -11.66 15.01
C THR A 347 -15.57 -10.15 15.18
N ALA A 348 -14.67 -9.58 15.96
CA ALA A 348 -14.57 -8.14 16.16
C ALA A 348 -14.27 -7.40 14.84
N LEU A 349 -13.39 -7.92 13.98
CA LEU A 349 -13.16 -7.36 12.65
C LEU A 349 -14.45 -7.30 11.82
N ARG A 350 -15.25 -8.40 11.80
CA ARG A 350 -16.53 -8.42 11.07
C ARG A 350 -17.52 -7.40 11.62
N GLU A 351 -17.62 -7.31 12.93
CA GLU A 351 -18.53 -6.37 13.60
C GLU A 351 -18.13 -4.92 13.35
N PHE A 352 -16.84 -4.59 13.45
CA PHE A 352 -16.35 -3.22 13.15
C PHE A 352 -16.54 -2.89 11.67
N ALA A 353 -16.29 -3.83 10.77
CA ALA A 353 -16.58 -3.64 9.35
C ALA A 353 -18.07 -3.36 9.10
N ALA A 354 -18.97 -4.08 9.77
CA ALA A 354 -20.41 -3.85 9.67
C ALA A 354 -20.82 -2.48 10.24
N ILE A 355 -20.24 -2.05 11.37
CA ILE A 355 -20.51 -0.72 11.96
C ILE A 355 -20.06 0.40 11.02
N GLU A 356 -18.89 0.26 10.40
CA GLU A 356 -18.32 1.22 9.44
C GLU A 356 -18.99 1.12 8.04
N GLY A 357 -19.84 0.14 7.80
CA GLY A 357 -20.52 -0.06 6.52
C GLY A 357 -19.57 -0.44 5.38
N VAL A 358 -18.47 -1.15 5.69
CA VAL A 358 -17.46 -1.58 4.73
C VAL A 358 -17.44 -3.10 4.58
N THR A 359 -16.99 -3.60 3.43
CA THR A 359 -16.79 -5.04 3.21
C THR A 359 -15.44 -5.49 3.78
N LEU A 360 -15.25 -6.81 3.96
CA LEU A 360 -13.96 -7.33 4.46
C LEU A 360 -12.81 -7.03 3.51
N GLU A 361 -13.04 -6.98 2.20
CA GLU A 361 -12.02 -6.57 1.21
C GLU A 361 -11.53 -5.14 1.43
N GLN A 362 -12.32 -4.31 2.10
CA GLN A 362 -11.96 -2.93 2.44
C GLN A 362 -11.27 -2.80 3.79
N THR A 363 -10.96 -3.90 4.45
CA THR A 363 -10.29 -3.92 5.75
C THR A 363 -8.81 -4.25 5.64
N ILE A 364 -8.06 -3.83 6.65
CA ILE A 364 -6.67 -4.21 6.90
C ILE A 364 -6.62 -4.78 8.31
N ALA A 365 -5.95 -5.92 8.50
CA ALA A 365 -5.68 -6.48 9.81
C ALA A 365 -4.17 -6.55 10.06
N ILE A 366 -3.72 -6.11 11.25
CA ILE A 366 -2.30 -6.07 11.62
C ILE A 366 -2.14 -6.79 12.96
N GLY A 367 -1.20 -7.73 13.04
CA GLY A 367 -0.89 -8.45 14.27
C GLY A 367 0.44 -9.19 14.16
N ASP A 368 0.99 -9.62 15.31
CA ASP A 368 2.28 -10.32 15.41
C ASP A 368 2.15 -11.80 15.80
N GLY A 369 1.00 -12.16 16.40
CA GLY A 369 0.81 -13.44 17.08
C GLY A 369 -0.06 -14.46 16.35
N ALA A 370 0.01 -15.71 16.80
CA ALA A 370 -0.87 -16.78 16.29
C ALA A 370 -2.35 -16.54 16.62
N ASN A 371 -2.63 -15.74 17.65
CA ASN A 371 -3.96 -15.28 18.03
C ASN A 371 -4.58 -14.27 17.05
N ASP A 372 -3.79 -13.73 16.11
CA ASP A 372 -4.26 -12.79 15.07
C ASP A 372 -4.60 -13.47 13.75
N LEU A 373 -4.19 -14.73 13.57
CA LEU A 373 -4.25 -15.42 12.28
C LEU A 373 -5.64 -15.43 11.65
N ASP A 374 -6.69 -15.65 12.44
CA ASP A 374 -8.05 -15.67 11.89
C ASP A 374 -8.51 -14.27 11.46
N MET A 375 -8.14 -13.23 12.22
CA MET A 375 -8.39 -11.84 11.85
C MET A 375 -7.61 -11.46 10.60
N ILE A 376 -6.31 -11.79 10.55
CA ILE A 376 -5.42 -11.55 9.41
C ILE A 376 -5.94 -12.24 8.14
N SER A 377 -6.39 -13.50 8.25
CA SER A 377 -6.80 -14.30 7.09
C SER A 377 -8.09 -13.85 6.42
N ILE A 378 -9.00 -13.20 7.16
CA ILE A 378 -10.30 -12.75 6.62
C ILE A 378 -10.29 -11.29 6.16
N ALA A 379 -9.24 -10.54 6.48
CA ALA A 379 -9.10 -9.14 6.06
C ALA A 379 -8.81 -9.05 4.56
N GLY A 380 -9.15 -7.92 3.96
CA GLY A 380 -8.80 -7.63 2.57
C GLY A 380 -7.28 -7.38 2.36
N LEU A 381 -6.53 -7.16 3.46
CA LEU A 381 -5.08 -7.17 3.51
C LEU A 381 -4.65 -7.56 4.93
N GLY A 382 -4.13 -8.76 5.09
CA GLY A 382 -3.57 -9.25 6.35
C GLY A 382 -2.08 -8.99 6.44
N ILE A 383 -1.62 -8.33 7.50
CA ILE A 383 -0.22 -7.93 7.71
C ILE A 383 0.32 -8.55 8.99
N ALA A 384 1.38 -9.35 8.86
CA ALA A 384 2.16 -9.86 9.96
C ALA A 384 3.25 -8.83 10.34
N PHE A 385 3.06 -8.12 11.45
CA PHE A 385 4.00 -7.10 11.92
C PHE A 385 4.99 -7.71 12.93
N ASN A 386 6.28 -7.62 12.63
CA ASN A 386 7.37 -8.14 13.48
C ASN A 386 7.11 -9.57 14.01
N ALA A 387 6.39 -10.35 13.23
CA ALA A 387 5.78 -11.61 13.61
C ALA A 387 6.74 -12.80 13.49
N LYS A 388 6.35 -13.91 14.14
CA LYS A 388 7.04 -15.20 14.01
C LYS A 388 6.87 -15.78 12.59
N PRO A 389 7.79 -16.64 12.13
CA PRO A 389 7.76 -17.20 10.77
C PRO A 389 6.42 -17.82 10.37
N ALA A 390 5.75 -18.52 11.28
CA ALA A 390 4.46 -19.16 11.01
C ALA A 390 3.35 -18.15 10.72
N VAL A 391 3.35 -16.99 11.40
CA VAL A 391 2.37 -15.92 11.16
C VAL A 391 2.67 -15.20 9.85
N LYS A 392 3.96 -14.93 9.58
CA LYS A 392 4.40 -14.34 8.29
C LYS A 392 3.99 -15.20 7.10
N ALA A 393 4.12 -16.52 7.20
CA ALA A 393 3.75 -17.45 6.13
C ALA A 393 2.23 -17.48 5.84
N ALA A 394 1.40 -17.17 6.84
CA ALA A 394 -0.06 -17.20 6.73
C ALA A 394 -0.66 -15.83 6.32
N ALA A 395 0.06 -14.73 6.51
CA ALA A 395 -0.39 -13.39 6.18
C ALA A 395 -0.23 -13.06 4.68
N ASP A 396 -0.95 -12.06 4.21
CA ASP A 396 -0.81 -11.54 2.83
C ASP A 396 0.52 -10.81 2.65
N SER A 397 1.02 -10.20 3.72
CA SER A 397 2.23 -9.42 3.74
C SER A 397 2.89 -9.49 5.11
N SER A 398 4.18 -9.15 5.17
CA SER A 398 4.90 -8.98 6.43
C SER A 398 5.64 -7.64 6.49
N VAL A 399 5.85 -7.16 7.71
CA VAL A 399 6.72 -6.03 8.03
C VAL A 399 7.62 -6.47 9.18
N SER A 400 8.88 -6.73 8.88
CA SER A 400 9.88 -7.19 9.87
C SER A 400 10.66 -6.03 10.50
N ALA A 401 10.59 -4.84 9.91
CA ALA A 401 11.18 -3.64 10.48
C ALA A 401 10.37 -3.17 11.69
N PRO A 402 11.01 -2.63 12.74
CA PRO A 402 10.32 -2.24 13.98
C PRO A 402 9.59 -0.90 13.87
N TYR A 403 9.10 -0.55 12.68
CA TYR A 403 8.43 0.72 12.38
C TYR A 403 7.01 0.44 11.85
N LEU A 404 6.00 0.70 12.68
CA LEU A 404 4.62 0.36 12.34
C LEU A 404 4.07 1.19 11.18
N ASP A 405 4.56 2.42 11.01
CA ASP A 405 4.20 3.29 9.87
C ASP A 405 4.69 2.76 8.51
N SER A 406 5.54 1.73 8.48
CA SER A 406 5.91 1.03 7.25
C SER A 406 4.70 0.38 6.55
N VAL A 407 3.62 0.14 7.26
CA VAL A 407 2.34 -0.30 6.69
C VAL A 407 1.80 0.70 5.65
N LEU A 408 2.06 2.00 5.82
CA LEU A 408 1.62 3.03 4.86
C LEU A 408 2.25 2.82 3.48
N TYR A 409 3.50 2.35 3.41
CA TYR A 409 4.19 2.08 2.15
C TYR A 409 3.58 0.89 1.41
N LEU A 410 3.04 -0.10 2.13
CA LEU A 410 2.28 -1.22 1.53
C LEU A 410 0.97 -0.75 0.89
N LEU A 411 0.43 0.36 1.38
CA LEU A 411 -0.77 1.00 0.83
C LEU A 411 -0.46 1.94 -0.35
N GLY A 412 0.82 2.12 -0.68
CA GLY A 412 1.29 3.02 -1.74
C GLY A 412 1.40 4.49 -1.32
N ILE A 413 1.28 4.78 -0.02
CA ILE A 413 1.47 6.13 0.53
C ILE A 413 2.97 6.34 0.69
N THR A 414 3.51 7.40 0.12
CA THR A 414 4.94 7.68 0.16
C THR A 414 5.36 8.34 1.48
N ARG A 415 6.64 8.21 1.80
CA ARG A 415 7.22 8.87 2.96
C ARG A 415 7.09 10.39 2.88
N GLU A 416 7.30 10.93 1.69
CA GLU A 416 7.21 12.34 1.39
C GLU A 416 5.80 12.88 1.66
N GLU A 417 4.74 12.17 1.24
CA GLU A 417 3.34 12.52 1.53
C GLU A 417 3.03 12.51 3.02
N VAL A 418 3.55 11.53 3.77
CA VAL A 418 3.37 11.44 5.22
C VAL A 418 4.04 12.63 5.93
N GLU A 419 5.26 13.00 5.50
CA GLU A 419 6.00 14.14 6.07
C GLU A 419 5.35 15.47 5.75
N GLU A 420 4.86 15.66 4.52
CA GLU A 420 4.14 16.86 4.09
C GLU A 420 2.85 17.05 4.89
N ALA A 421 2.11 15.97 5.16
CA ALA A 421 0.92 16.00 5.99
C ALA A 421 1.20 16.37 7.46
N GLY A 422 2.49 16.44 7.88
CA GLY A 422 2.91 16.82 9.23
C GLY A 422 2.66 15.74 10.30
N ALA A 423 2.32 14.54 9.90
CA ALA A 423 2.06 13.41 10.80
C ALA A 423 3.32 12.94 11.55
N THR A 424 4.53 13.24 11.04
CA THR A 424 5.82 12.83 11.61
C THR A 424 6.44 13.84 12.57
N ARG A 425 5.85 15.03 12.74
CA ARG A 425 6.46 16.16 13.48
C ARG A 425 6.14 16.18 14.98
N LYS A 426 5.99 15.05 15.67
CA LYS A 426 5.96 15.04 17.14
C LYS A 426 6.60 13.81 17.71
#